data_af764fe41d1a6dcd5e54c6c1f4827306
#
_entry.id   af764fe41d1a6dcd5e54c6c1f4827306
#
_cell.length_a   1.000
_cell.length_b   1.000
_cell.length_c   1.000
_cell.angle_alpha   90.00
_cell.angle_beta   90.00
_cell.angle_gamma   90.00
#
_symmetry.space_group_name_H-M   'P 1'
#
loop_
_entity.id
_entity.type
_entity.pdbx_description
1 polymer ?
#
loop_
_entity_poly.entity_id
_entity_poly.type
_entity_poly.pdbx_seq_one_letter_code
_entity_poly.pdbx_strand_id
1 'polypeptide(L)'
;SNETKQSSQQSSEKKETTKTHTFVNKSNSGITSTLIYTVEGDNVIKQSANNIADPEILGATPEDVKSFIEEKYKGYNGLKGVKQTIEIKDGKVVQDLEVDFSVASISELRKALPEEYSGIGNRVSFSNSKKALEKMGFTEKTN
;
A
#
# COMPACT_ATOMS: atom_id res chain seq x y z
N SER A 1 -33.67 -15.46 20.54
CA SER A 1 -33.47 -14.07 20.90
C SER A 1 -32.07 -13.80 21.41
N ASN A 2 -31.45 -14.67 22.17
CA ASN A 2 -30.08 -14.53 22.66
C ASN A 2 -29.04 -14.61 21.53
N GLU A 3 -29.27 -15.49 20.56
CA GLU A 3 -28.37 -15.62 19.40
C GLU A 3 -28.30 -14.34 18.56
N THR A 4 -29.42 -13.67 18.39
CA THR A 4 -29.49 -12.42 17.63
C THR A 4 -28.69 -11.30 18.31
N LYS A 5 -28.74 -11.21 19.63
CA LYS A 5 -28.00 -10.22 20.40
C LYS A 5 -26.49 -10.47 20.34
N GLN A 6 -26.05 -11.71 20.45
CA GLN A 6 -24.64 -12.07 20.34
C GLN A 6 -24.08 -11.75 18.96
N SER A 7 -24.80 -12.06 17.91
CA SER A 7 -24.45 -11.77 16.54
C SER A 7 -24.23 -10.26 16.30
N SER A 8 -25.13 -9.43 16.84
CA SER A 8 -25.03 -7.98 16.74
C SER A 8 -23.80 -7.43 17.47
N GLN A 9 -23.49 -7.94 18.66
CA GLN A 9 -22.34 -7.52 19.44
C GLN A 9 -21.03 -7.88 18.73
N GLN A 10 -20.93 -9.08 18.16
CA GLN A 10 -19.75 -9.52 17.41
C GLN A 10 -19.49 -8.65 16.19
N SER A 11 -20.53 -8.28 15.46
CA SER A 11 -20.41 -7.39 14.31
C SER A 11 -19.91 -6.01 14.69
N SER A 12 -20.41 -5.45 15.81
CA SER A 12 -19.98 -4.16 16.33
C SER A 12 -18.52 -4.18 16.77
N GLU A 13 -18.09 -5.23 17.47
CA GLU A 13 -16.71 -5.40 17.92
C GLU A 13 -15.74 -5.47 16.74
N LYS A 14 -16.07 -6.21 15.67
CA LYS A 14 -15.24 -6.31 14.47
C LYS A 14 -15.07 -4.96 13.79
N LYS A 15 -16.10 -4.15 13.72
CA LYS A 15 -16.05 -2.80 13.13
C LYS A 15 -15.17 -1.86 13.96
N GLU A 16 -15.22 -1.99 15.29
CA GLU A 16 -14.47 -1.14 16.21
C GLU A 16 -12.97 -1.43 16.20
N THR A 17 -12.54 -2.64 15.77
CA THR A 17 -11.13 -3.02 15.76
C THR A 17 -10.39 -2.59 14.49
N THR A 18 -11.10 -2.14 13.45
CA THR A 18 -10.48 -1.71 12.20
C THR A 18 -10.04 -0.26 12.29
N LYS A 19 -8.76 0.00 12.00
CA LYS A 19 -8.17 1.34 12.04
C LYS A 19 -7.37 1.59 10.77
N THR A 20 -7.21 2.87 10.43
CA THR A 20 -6.34 3.28 9.33
C THR A 20 -5.15 4.06 9.87
N HIS A 21 -3.99 3.85 9.23
CA HIS A 21 -2.75 4.55 9.54
C HIS A 21 -2.16 5.10 8.26
N THR A 22 -1.77 6.37 8.26
CA THR A 22 -1.22 7.05 7.10
C THR A 22 0.24 7.39 7.34
N PHE A 23 1.10 7.01 6.40
CA PHE A 23 2.54 7.30 6.42
C PHE A 23 2.91 8.12 5.20
N VAL A 24 3.78 9.09 5.40
CA VAL A 24 4.23 9.97 4.32
C VAL A 24 5.75 10.02 4.30
N ASN A 25 6.31 9.97 3.10
CA ASN A 25 7.73 10.21 2.87
C ASN A 25 7.86 11.26 1.78
N LYS A 26 8.35 12.44 2.16
CA LYS A 26 8.63 13.56 1.24
C LYS A 26 10.15 13.74 1.19
N SER A 27 10.82 12.89 0.44
CA SER A 27 12.25 13.03 0.28
C SER A 27 12.57 14.00 -0.86
N ASN A 28 13.77 14.61 -0.83
CA ASN A 28 14.24 15.48 -1.91
C ASN A 28 14.69 14.68 -3.13
N SER A 29 14.45 13.38 -3.16
CA SER A 29 14.84 12.48 -4.24
C SER A 29 13.95 12.58 -5.49
N GLY A 30 12.88 13.35 -5.42
CA GLY A 30 11.92 13.50 -6.52
C GLY A 30 10.71 12.58 -6.43
N ILE A 31 10.59 11.80 -5.37
CA ILE A 31 9.44 10.92 -5.16
C ILE A 31 8.80 11.24 -3.81
N THR A 32 7.50 11.50 -3.84
CA THR A 32 6.69 11.68 -2.64
C THR A 32 5.74 10.50 -2.53
N SER A 33 5.77 9.81 -1.40
CA SER A 33 4.95 8.61 -1.18
C SER A 33 4.01 8.80 -0.01
N THR A 34 2.75 8.42 -0.20
CA THR A 34 1.74 8.36 0.85
C THR A 34 1.17 6.96 0.89
N LEU A 35 1.29 6.31 2.03
CA LEU A 35 0.80 4.95 2.24
C LEU A 35 -0.31 4.96 3.28
N ILE A 36 -1.38 4.25 3.00
CA ILE A 36 -2.49 4.09 3.95
C ILE A 36 -2.69 2.60 4.22
N TYR A 37 -2.55 2.23 5.49
CA TYR A 37 -2.75 0.85 5.95
C TYR A 37 -4.07 0.76 6.69
N THR A 38 -4.90 -0.19 6.29
CA THR A 38 -6.10 -0.56 7.04
C THR A 38 -5.77 -1.79 7.86
N VAL A 39 -5.93 -1.70 9.18
CA VAL A 39 -5.40 -2.68 10.13
C VAL A 39 -6.49 -3.20 11.04
N GLU A 40 -6.51 -4.50 11.26
CA GLU A 40 -7.36 -5.16 12.23
C GLU A 40 -6.43 -5.88 13.22
N GLY A 41 -6.37 -5.40 14.46
CA GLY A 41 -5.33 -5.84 15.42
C GLY A 41 -3.95 -5.46 14.91
N ASP A 42 -3.07 -6.43 14.70
CA ASP A 42 -1.76 -6.23 14.06
C ASP A 42 -1.76 -6.67 12.59
N ASN A 43 -2.91 -7.05 12.06
CA ASN A 43 -3.02 -7.59 10.71
C ASN A 43 -3.41 -6.50 9.71
N VAL A 44 -2.56 -6.26 8.71
CA VAL A 44 -2.87 -5.33 7.62
C VAL A 44 -3.81 -6.05 6.66
N ILE A 45 -5.04 -5.55 6.54
CA ILE A 45 -6.06 -6.13 5.66
C ILE A 45 -6.11 -5.41 4.30
N LYS A 46 -5.59 -4.19 4.23
CA LYS A 46 -5.58 -3.42 2.99
C LYS A 46 -4.45 -2.39 3.03
N GLN A 47 -3.85 -2.15 1.90
CA GLN A 47 -2.81 -1.13 1.74
C GLN A 47 -3.10 -0.33 0.48
N SER A 48 -3.04 1.00 0.61
CA SER A 48 -3.08 1.91 -0.54
C SER A 48 -1.76 2.67 -0.60
N ALA A 49 -1.28 2.92 -1.81
CA ALA A 49 -0.08 3.71 -2.04
C ALA A 49 -0.36 4.75 -3.11
N ASN A 50 0.06 5.99 -2.84
CA ASN A 50 0.07 7.06 -3.82
C ASN A 50 1.52 7.54 -3.91
N ASN A 51 2.15 7.31 -5.05
CA ASN A 51 3.52 7.73 -5.33
C ASN A 51 3.51 8.77 -6.43
N ILE A 52 4.12 9.93 -6.16
CA ILE A 52 4.21 11.01 -7.13
C ILE A 52 5.69 11.22 -7.42
N ALA A 53 6.08 11.00 -8.67
CA ALA A 53 7.44 11.21 -9.16
C ALA A 53 7.52 12.51 -9.94
N ASP A 54 8.55 13.31 -9.65
CA ASP A 54 8.83 14.57 -10.34
C ASP A 54 9.96 14.32 -11.35
N PRO A 55 9.65 14.27 -12.66
CA PRO A 55 10.66 14.00 -13.68
C PRO A 55 11.78 15.04 -13.73
N GLU A 56 11.48 16.30 -13.44
CA GLU A 56 12.51 17.36 -13.42
C GLU A 56 13.59 17.04 -12.39
N ILE A 57 13.19 16.69 -11.18
CA ILE A 57 14.13 16.34 -10.11
C ILE A 57 14.89 15.06 -10.47
N LEU A 58 14.22 14.11 -11.11
CA LEU A 58 14.84 12.84 -11.51
C LEU A 58 15.71 12.94 -12.74
N GLY A 59 15.67 14.08 -13.45
CA GLY A 59 16.47 14.29 -14.65
C GLY A 59 16.01 13.47 -15.85
N ALA A 60 14.71 13.24 -15.99
CA ALA A 60 14.13 12.43 -17.05
C ALA A 60 12.84 13.07 -17.56
N THR A 61 12.30 12.53 -18.67
CA THR A 61 11.02 12.98 -19.19
C THR A 61 9.88 12.27 -18.44
N PRO A 62 8.68 12.88 -18.40
CA PRO A 62 7.52 12.19 -17.80
C PRO A 62 7.25 10.82 -18.42
N GLU A 63 7.39 10.71 -19.74
CA GLU A 63 7.15 9.46 -20.48
C GLU A 63 8.15 8.36 -20.06
N ASP A 64 9.42 8.73 -19.90
CA ASP A 64 10.46 7.77 -19.48
C ASP A 64 10.23 7.32 -18.03
N VAL A 65 9.87 8.25 -17.16
CA VAL A 65 9.57 7.93 -15.76
C VAL A 65 8.36 7.00 -15.68
N LYS A 66 7.32 7.30 -16.45
CA LYS A 66 6.11 6.45 -16.50
C LYS A 66 6.46 5.03 -16.97
N SER A 67 7.22 4.91 -18.06
CA SER A 67 7.63 3.62 -18.60
C SER A 67 8.45 2.82 -17.59
N PHE A 68 9.34 3.48 -16.87
CA PHE A 68 10.16 2.84 -15.83
C PHE A 68 9.28 2.28 -14.72
N ILE A 69 8.32 3.07 -14.22
CA ILE A 69 7.42 2.66 -13.15
C ILE A 69 6.51 1.52 -13.62
N GLU A 70 5.98 1.61 -14.84
CA GLU A 70 5.14 0.56 -15.42
C GLU A 70 5.89 -0.78 -15.50
N GLU A 71 7.13 -0.75 -15.96
CA GLU A 71 7.95 -1.97 -16.06
C GLU A 71 8.29 -2.53 -14.68
N LYS A 72 8.67 -1.66 -13.74
CA LYS A 72 9.05 -2.09 -12.38
C LYS A 72 7.89 -2.76 -11.64
N TYR A 73 6.68 -2.26 -11.82
CA TYR A 73 5.50 -2.71 -11.07
C TYR A 73 4.48 -3.47 -11.90
N LYS A 74 4.86 -3.94 -13.09
CA LYS A 74 3.97 -4.72 -13.96
C LYS A 74 3.46 -6.01 -13.31
N GLY A 75 4.20 -6.54 -12.34
CA GLY A 75 3.81 -7.75 -11.61
C GLY A 75 2.48 -7.63 -10.87
N TYR A 76 2.07 -6.41 -10.52
CA TYR A 76 0.76 -6.17 -9.90
C TYR A 76 -0.40 -6.36 -10.86
N ASN A 77 -0.17 -6.19 -12.16
CA ASN A 77 -1.25 -6.18 -13.15
C ASN A 77 -1.90 -7.55 -13.28
N GLY A 78 -3.23 -7.57 -13.20
CA GLY A 78 -4.00 -8.81 -13.34
C GLY A 78 -4.09 -9.66 -12.09
N LEU A 79 -3.45 -9.28 -10.99
CA LEU A 79 -3.58 -10.01 -9.73
C LEU A 79 -4.92 -9.70 -9.06
N LYS A 80 -5.57 -10.75 -8.57
CA LYS A 80 -6.83 -10.62 -7.85
C LYS A 80 -6.62 -9.78 -6.58
N GLY A 81 -7.52 -8.83 -6.32
CA GLY A 81 -7.44 -7.97 -5.14
C GLY A 81 -6.47 -6.81 -5.28
N VAL A 82 -5.93 -6.59 -6.47
CA VAL A 82 -4.96 -5.52 -6.74
C VAL A 82 -5.51 -4.57 -7.81
N LYS A 83 -5.37 -3.27 -7.56
CA LYS A 83 -5.70 -2.22 -8.54
C LYS A 83 -4.49 -1.29 -8.65
N GLN A 84 -4.10 -0.99 -9.88
CA GLN A 84 -2.99 -0.08 -10.13
C GLN A 84 -3.29 0.83 -11.31
N THR A 85 -3.00 2.13 -11.16
CA THR A 85 -2.98 3.09 -12.26
C THR A 85 -1.67 3.86 -12.21
N ILE A 86 -1.14 4.18 -13.38
CA ILE A 86 0.07 4.97 -13.54
C ILE A 86 -0.21 5.99 -14.63
N GLU A 87 -0.22 7.28 -14.27
CA GLU A 87 -0.65 8.34 -15.16
C GLU A 87 0.27 9.55 -15.07
N ILE A 88 0.37 10.31 -16.15
CA ILE A 88 1.03 11.61 -16.16
C ILE A 88 -0.05 12.65 -15.85
N LYS A 89 0.17 13.44 -14.78
CA LYS A 89 -0.71 14.52 -14.37
C LYS A 89 0.11 15.76 -14.07
N ASP A 90 -0.16 16.85 -14.76
CA ASP A 90 0.53 18.13 -14.56
C ASP A 90 2.06 17.98 -14.61
N GLY A 91 2.54 17.19 -15.56
CA GLY A 91 3.97 16.95 -15.77
C GLY A 91 4.61 15.99 -14.79
N LYS A 92 3.87 15.47 -13.82
CA LYS A 92 4.35 14.47 -12.85
C LYS A 92 3.76 13.10 -13.15
N VAL A 93 4.42 12.06 -12.65
CA VAL A 93 3.93 10.69 -12.82
C VAL A 93 3.34 10.23 -11.51
N VAL A 94 2.06 9.84 -11.54
CA VAL A 94 1.30 9.42 -10.37
C VAL A 94 0.99 7.94 -10.47
N GLN A 95 1.44 7.17 -9.49
CA GLN A 95 1.09 5.77 -9.33
C GLN A 95 0.13 5.64 -8.16
N ASP A 96 -1.06 5.09 -8.42
CA ASP A 96 -2.00 4.71 -7.38
C ASP A 96 -2.10 3.18 -7.35
N LEU A 97 -1.89 2.61 -6.18
CA LEU A 97 -1.92 1.18 -5.95
C LEU A 97 -2.81 0.86 -4.77
N GLU A 98 -3.62 -0.17 -4.90
CA GLU A 98 -4.43 -0.69 -3.81
C GLU A 98 -4.31 -2.20 -3.78
N VAL A 99 -3.96 -2.75 -2.62
CA VAL A 99 -3.89 -4.20 -2.40
C VAL A 99 -4.82 -4.55 -1.26
N ASP A 100 -5.82 -5.36 -1.56
CA ASP A 100 -6.76 -5.91 -0.57
C ASP A 100 -6.29 -7.30 -0.19
N PHE A 101 -5.68 -7.44 0.99
CA PHE A 101 -5.11 -8.71 1.46
C PHE A 101 -6.17 -9.74 1.87
N SER A 102 -7.44 -9.33 1.96
CA SER A 102 -8.53 -10.30 2.16
C SER A 102 -8.89 -11.05 0.88
N VAL A 103 -8.46 -10.52 -0.27
CA VAL A 103 -8.72 -11.08 -1.60
C VAL A 103 -7.44 -11.53 -2.28
N ALA A 104 -6.37 -10.72 -2.21
CA ALA A 104 -5.10 -11.01 -2.85
C ALA A 104 -4.36 -12.16 -2.15
N SER A 105 -3.64 -12.95 -2.94
CA SER A 105 -2.79 -14.03 -2.42
C SER A 105 -1.39 -13.47 -2.17
N ILE A 106 -0.91 -13.54 -0.93
CA ILE A 106 0.45 -13.13 -0.58
C ILE A 106 1.47 -13.97 -1.34
N SER A 107 1.19 -15.26 -1.53
CA SER A 107 2.05 -16.16 -2.32
C SER A 107 2.20 -15.68 -3.75
N GLU A 108 1.12 -15.26 -4.40
CA GLU A 108 1.16 -14.71 -5.75
C GLU A 108 1.87 -13.37 -5.82
N LEU A 109 1.65 -12.51 -4.82
CA LEU A 109 2.35 -11.23 -4.71
C LEU A 109 3.86 -11.44 -4.57
N ARG A 110 4.26 -12.42 -3.78
CA ARG A 110 5.68 -12.75 -3.57
C ARG A 110 6.33 -13.24 -4.86
N LYS A 111 5.63 -14.04 -5.65
CA LYS A 111 6.14 -14.52 -6.95
C LYS A 111 6.27 -13.38 -7.96
N ALA A 112 5.28 -12.50 -7.99
CA ALA A 112 5.23 -11.40 -8.97
C ALA A 112 6.16 -10.24 -8.59
N LEU A 113 6.32 -9.96 -7.30
CA LEU A 113 7.12 -8.84 -6.78
C LEU A 113 7.95 -9.32 -5.59
N PRO A 114 8.98 -10.14 -5.85
CA PRO A 114 9.77 -10.72 -4.76
C PRO A 114 10.48 -9.68 -3.89
N GLU A 115 10.93 -8.57 -4.46
CA GLU A 115 11.60 -7.52 -3.69
C GLU A 115 10.67 -6.85 -2.69
N GLU A 116 9.40 -6.71 -3.06
CA GLU A 116 8.41 -6.05 -2.20
C GLU A 116 7.88 -6.98 -1.09
N TYR A 117 7.78 -8.28 -1.36
CA TYR A 117 7.08 -9.22 -0.49
C TYR A 117 7.94 -10.36 0.07
N SER A 118 9.26 -10.35 -0.18
CA SER A 118 10.15 -11.44 0.26
C SER A 118 10.23 -11.60 1.78
N GLY A 119 10.10 -10.51 2.53
CA GLY A 119 10.18 -10.54 3.99
C GLY A 119 8.84 -10.80 4.69
N ILE A 120 7.78 -11.06 3.93
CA ILE A 120 6.42 -11.20 4.47
C ILE A 120 6.04 -12.67 4.55
N GLY A 121 5.51 -13.10 5.70
CA GLY A 121 5.03 -14.46 5.90
C GLY A 121 3.61 -14.67 5.37
N ASN A 122 2.78 -15.34 6.15
CA ASN A 122 1.41 -15.67 5.73
C ASN A 122 0.45 -14.49 5.86
N ARG A 123 0.85 -13.45 6.57
CA ARG A 123 0.06 -12.23 6.72
C ARG A 123 1.00 -11.02 6.82
N VAL A 124 0.46 -9.84 6.58
CA VAL A 124 1.22 -8.60 6.70
C VAL A 124 1.06 -8.06 8.12
N SER A 125 2.16 -8.03 8.88
CA SER A 125 2.18 -7.49 10.23
C SER A 125 2.29 -5.97 10.18
N PHE A 126 1.37 -5.27 10.85
CA PHE A 126 1.43 -3.81 10.91
C PHE A 126 2.64 -3.32 11.69
N SER A 127 2.94 -3.93 12.84
CA SER A 127 4.08 -3.51 13.66
C SER A 127 5.41 -3.67 12.91
N ASN A 128 5.58 -4.76 12.17
CA ASN A 128 6.78 -4.96 11.34
C ASN A 128 6.82 -3.98 10.16
N SER A 129 5.68 -3.72 9.53
CA SER A 129 5.57 -2.76 8.43
C SER A 129 5.93 -1.35 8.89
N LYS A 130 5.43 -0.94 10.04
CA LYS A 130 5.72 0.38 10.61
C LYS A 130 7.22 0.56 10.88
N LYS A 131 7.87 -0.45 11.47
CA LYS A 131 9.32 -0.42 11.71
C LYS A 131 10.11 -0.28 10.41
N ALA A 132 9.73 -1.04 9.40
CA ALA A 132 10.39 -0.97 8.09
C ALA A 132 10.20 0.40 7.44
N LEU A 133 9.00 0.96 7.51
CA LEU A 133 8.70 2.29 6.95
C LEU A 133 9.49 3.39 7.65
N GLU A 134 9.58 3.33 8.97
CA GLU A 134 10.35 4.31 9.74
C GLU A 134 11.84 4.28 9.36
N LYS A 135 12.40 3.10 9.15
CA LYS A 135 13.78 2.94 8.65
C LYS A 135 13.97 3.52 7.25
N MET A 136 12.93 3.50 6.43
CA MET A 136 12.95 4.05 5.08
C MET A 136 12.70 5.56 5.04
N GLY A 137 12.46 6.19 6.18
CA GLY A 137 12.24 7.63 6.26
C GLY A 137 10.78 8.07 6.25
N PHE A 138 9.84 7.15 6.35
CA PHE A 138 8.43 7.50 6.47
C PHE A 138 8.10 7.98 7.88
N THR A 139 7.17 8.91 7.96
CA THR A 139 6.60 9.36 9.24
C THR A 139 5.09 9.11 9.23
N GLU A 140 4.58 8.70 10.36
CA GLU A 140 3.14 8.51 10.50
C GLU A 140 2.46 9.85 10.73
N LYS A 141 1.39 10.12 9.97
CA LYS A 141 0.55 11.29 10.17
C LYS A 141 -0.41 11.00 11.31
N THR A 142 -0.39 11.88 12.31
CA THR A 142 -1.39 11.85 13.39
C THR A 142 -2.62 12.62 12.94
N ASN A 143 -3.77 12.04 13.15
CA ASN A 143 -5.05 12.68 12.84
C ASN A 143 -5.54 13.54 14.00
#